data_2e6cbe1b819be4181b07e298f38f2d5e
#
_entry.id   2e6cbe1b819be4181b07e298f38f2d5e
#
_cell.length_a   1.000
_cell.length_b   1.000
_cell.length_c   1.000
_cell.angle_alpha   90.00
_cell.angle_beta   90.00
_cell.angle_gamma   90.00
#
_symmetry.space_group_name_H-M   'P 1'
#
loop_
_entity.id
_entity.type
_entity.pdbx_description
1 polymer ?
#
loop_
_entity_poly.entity_id
_entity_poly.type
_entity_poly.pdbx_seq_one_letter_code
_entity_poly.pdbx_strand_id
1 'polypeptide(L)'
;MKKFLILAALLLPLASVAQQYKVTGKVPTKTKVYLFRTPGFVKEQADSVVAKNGTFTFTGTTTQPELYYIVKKAAKTGQPATIVPIVADGNVVVDFTTETPSGTAENDALKAALMQVKPYAQGLRAVEKQFEDLELSGKEPSEDELTKLADSYEQAQALMIEAVAAICKNNMDKTYPAYFIIDYYSLIEKPTLYKFYDEKAKFMQPSATSHVSQLIEGWKRREPGQTFTDFEMEDLSGATRKLSDYVGKGNYVLVDFWASWCGPCRREIPNVKALYDKYHAQGFDVVGVSFDSDKAPWLNAIKKMNLPWHNISDLKGWKSKAAALYGINSIPSTLLIDPQGKIIATDLHGEELETQLNTIYEKSDVASMPNK
;
A
#
# COMPACT_ATOMS: atom_id res chain seq x y z
N MET A 1 -35.41 29.71 46.93
CA MET A 1 -35.61 29.15 45.59
C MET A 1 -34.54 29.73 44.67
N LYS A 2 -33.46 28.99 44.48
CA LYS A 2 -32.38 29.41 43.59
C LYS A 2 -32.66 28.85 42.19
N LYS A 3 -32.90 29.74 41.22
CA LYS A 3 -33.08 29.38 39.80
C LYS A 3 -31.71 29.05 39.18
N PHE A 4 -31.49 27.79 38.83
CA PHE A 4 -30.37 27.39 37.98
C PHE A 4 -30.72 27.73 36.51
N LEU A 5 -30.02 28.70 35.95
CA LEU A 5 -30.01 28.92 34.52
C LEU A 5 -29.06 27.86 33.88
N ILE A 6 -29.63 26.90 33.16
CA ILE A 6 -28.88 25.99 32.32
C ILE A 6 -28.58 26.75 31.01
N LEU A 7 -27.34 27.16 30.84
CA LEU A 7 -26.83 27.71 29.60
C LEU A 7 -26.61 26.53 28.59
N ALA A 8 -27.59 26.29 27.74
CA ALA A 8 -27.44 25.35 26.64
C ALA A 8 -26.47 25.97 25.61
N ALA A 9 -25.23 25.53 25.63
CA ALA A 9 -24.27 25.83 24.55
C ALA A 9 -24.74 25.12 23.28
N LEU A 10 -25.34 25.87 22.37
CA LEU A 10 -25.62 25.44 21.00
C LEU A 10 -24.27 25.17 20.32
N LEU A 11 -23.87 23.89 20.23
CA LEU A 11 -22.86 23.42 19.32
C LEU A 11 -23.43 23.54 17.90
N LEU A 12 -23.28 24.71 17.29
CA LEU A 12 -23.45 24.85 15.84
C LEU A 12 -22.40 24.00 15.16
N PRO A 13 -22.77 23.12 14.23
CA PRO A 13 -21.77 22.45 13.40
C PRO A 13 -20.99 23.53 12.66
N LEU A 14 -19.66 23.56 12.83
CA LEU A 14 -18.76 24.34 12.00
C LEU A 14 -18.96 23.86 10.54
N ALA A 15 -19.82 24.53 9.80
CA ALA A 15 -19.91 24.32 8.37
C ALA A 15 -18.53 24.68 7.78
N SER A 16 -17.81 23.70 7.28
CA SER A 16 -16.54 23.93 6.57
C SER A 16 -16.83 24.84 5.38
N VAL A 17 -16.37 26.08 5.44
CA VAL A 17 -16.51 27.03 4.33
C VAL A 17 -15.66 26.53 3.18
N ALA A 18 -16.27 26.27 2.04
CA ALA A 18 -15.54 25.85 0.85
C ALA A 18 -14.52 26.92 0.46
N GLN A 19 -13.24 26.54 0.42
CA GLN A 19 -12.14 27.41 0.03
C GLN A 19 -11.96 27.34 -1.50
N GLN A 20 -11.84 28.49 -2.14
CA GLN A 20 -11.54 28.55 -3.56
C GLN A 20 -10.04 28.35 -3.80
N TYR A 21 -9.69 27.63 -4.87
CA TYR A 21 -8.32 27.54 -5.35
C TYR A 21 -8.24 27.95 -6.84
N LYS A 22 -7.07 28.46 -7.21
CA LYS A 22 -6.72 28.81 -8.59
C LYS A 22 -5.30 28.31 -8.87
N VAL A 23 -5.16 27.47 -9.89
CA VAL A 23 -3.86 26.94 -10.34
C VAL A 23 -3.52 27.53 -11.67
N THR A 24 -2.34 28.11 -11.79
CA THR A 24 -1.86 28.74 -13.02
C THR A 24 -0.45 28.25 -13.36
N GLY A 25 -0.08 28.37 -14.63
CA GLY A 25 1.29 28.09 -15.06
C GLY A 25 1.53 28.50 -16.51
N LYS A 26 2.81 28.53 -16.91
CA LYS A 26 3.22 28.89 -18.28
C LYS A 26 3.51 27.62 -19.07
N VAL A 27 2.95 27.53 -20.27
CA VAL A 27 3.20 26.50 -21.27
C VAL A 27 3.00 27.06 -22.67
N PRO A 28 3.52 26.46 -23.73
CA PRO A 28 3.24 26.93 -25.11
C PRO A 28 1.74 27.00 -25.36
N THR A 29 1.31 28.02 -26.13
CA THR A 29 -0.09 28.17 -26.54
C THR A 29 -0.59 26.93 -27.25
N LYS A 30 -1.86 26.54 -27.02
CA LYS A 30 -2.49 25.28 -27.48
C LYS A 30 -2.02 24.03 -26.80
N THR A 31 -1.12 24.07 -25.80
CA THR A 31 -0.78 22.91 -24.99
C THR A 31 -1.99 22.51 -24.15
N LYS A 32 -2.36 21.22 -24.17
CA LYS A 32 -3.38 20.67 -23.26
C LYS A 32 -2.73 20.25 -21.95
N VAL A 33 -3.26 20.75 -20.84
CA VAL A 33 -2.84 20.48 -19.47
C VAL A 33 -3.98 19.80 -18.75
N TYR A 34 -3.66 18.85 -17.88
CA TYR A 34 -4.63 18.03 -17.17
C TYR A 34 -4.46 18.21 -15.65
N LEU A 35 -5.57 18.18 -14.94
CA LEU A 35 -5.66 18.11 -13.50
C LEU A 35 -6.11 16.69 -13.12
N PHE A 36 -5.32 16.00 -12.30
CA PHE A 36 -5.68 14.67 -11.78
C PHE A 36 -5.89 14.74 -10.27
N ARG A 37 -6.96 14.10 -9.81
CA ARG A 37 -7.08 13.64 -8.44
C ARG A 37 -6.32 12.36 -8.29
N THR A 38 -5.86 12.10 -7.09
CA THR A 38 -5.33 10.78 -6.75
C THR A 38 -6.17 10.20 -5.63
N PRO A 39 -7.30 9.55 -5.92
CA PRO A 39 -7.93 8.67 -4.95
C PRO A 39 -7.19 7.32 -5.03
N GLY A 40 -6.28 7.08 -4.12
CA GLY A 40 -5.51 5.83 -4.10
C GLY A 40 -4.65 5.64 -5.36
N PHE A 41 -4.59 4.41 -5.86
CA PHE A 41 -3.78 4.05 -7.05
C PHE A 41 -4.40 4.45 -8.39
N VAL A 42 -5.63 4.93 -8.43
CA VAL A 42 -6.31 5.31 -9.66
C VAL A 42 -6.18 6.81 -9.85
N LYS A 43 -5.34 7.22 -10.80
CA LYS A 43 -5.25 8.63 -11.25
C LYS A 43 -6.51 8.97 -12.04
N GLU A 44 -7.46 9.62 -11.39
CA GLU A 44 -8.68 10.07 -12.03
C GLU A 44 -8.49 11.48 -12.56
N GLN A 45 -8.75 11.67 -13.86
CA GLN A 45 -8.71 13.00 -14.46
C GLN A 45 -9.90 13.82 -13.94
N ALA A 46 -9.60 14.89 -13.18
CA ALA A 46 -10.63 15.79 -12.65
C ALA A 46 -11.03 16.85 -13.68
N ASP A 47 -10.06 17.39 -14.45
CA ASP A 47 -10.28 18.44 -15.43
C ASP A 47 -9.17 18.49 -16.49
N SER A 48 -9.40 19.25 -17.58
CA SER A 48 -8.36 19.57 -18.55
C SER A 48 -8.64 20.90 -19.22
N VAL A 49 -7.57 21.67 -19.49
CA VAL A 49 -7.64 22.96 -20.19
C VAL A 49 -6.63 23.03 -21.32
N VAL A 50 -6.94 23.85 -22.33
CA VAL A 50 -5.99 24.21 -23.39
C VAL A 50 -5.44 25.60 -23.12
N ALA A 51 -4.12 25.69 -23.03
CA ALA A 51 -3.45 26.99 -22.77
C ALA A 51 -3.76 28.05 -23.82
N LYS A 52 -4.06 29.24 -23.33
CA LYS A 52 -4.30 30.45 -24.15
C LYS A 52 -3.24 31.48 -23.78
N ASN A 53 -2.69 32.15 -24.79
CA ASN A 53 -1.65 33.19 -24.60
C ASN A 53 -0.47 32.74 -23.74
N GLY A 54 -0.05 31.49 -23.89
CA GLY A 54 1.08 30.93 -23.16
C GLY A 54 0.81 30.57 -21.68
N THR A 55 -0.46 30.61 -21.25
CA THR A 55 -0.85 30.28 -19.86
C THR A 55 -2.03 29.31 -19.80
N PHE A 56 -2.11 28.56 -18.72
CA PHE A 56 -3.29 27.76 -18.34
C PHE A 56 -3.82 28.18 -16.97
N THR A 57 -5.09 27.92 -16.72
CA THR A 57 -5.73 28.15 -15.42
C THR A 57 -6.76 27.08 -15.13
N PHE A 58 -6.67 26.48 -13.92
CA PHE A 58 -7.74 25.73 -13.30
C PHE A 58 -8.29 26.51 -12.11
N THR A 59 -9.59 26.39 -11.85
CA THR A 59 -10.25 26.95 -10.67
C THR A 59 -11.20 25.93 -10.09
N GLY A 60 -11.34 25.92 -8.79
CA GLY A 60 -12.27 25.02 -8.11
C GLY A 60 -12.47 25.40 -6.66
N THR A 61 -13.21 24.55 -5.95
CA THR A 61 -13.47 24.69 -4.52
C THR A 61 -13.12 23.38 -3.81
N THR A 62 -12.64 23.51 -2.59
CA THR A 62 -12.37 22.38 -1.70
C THR A 62 -12.79 22.72 -0.28
N THR A 63 -13.19 21.74 0.51
CA THR A 63 -13.54 21.92 1.92
C THR A 63 -12.32 21.82 2.84
N GLN A 64 -11.23 21.28 2.31
CA GLN A 64 -9.92 21.16 2.99
C GLN A 64 -8.82 21.14 1.91
N PRO A 65 -7.56 21.44 2.25
CA PRO A 65 -6.44 21.29 1.33
C PRO A 65 -6.35 19.85 0.79
N GLU A 66 -6.29 19.71 -0.54
CA GLU A 66 -6.24 18.43 -1.24
C GLU A 66 -5.02 18.35 -2.16
N LEU A 67 -4.46 17.17 -2.28
CA LEU A 67 -3.36 16.91 -3.21
C LEU A 67 -3.90 16.64 -4.62
N TYR A 68 -3.33 17.32 -5.61
CA TYR A 68 -3.60 17.11 -7.03
C TYR A 68 -2.29 17.01 -7.81
N TYR A 69 -2.39 16.60 -9.07
CA TYR A 69 -1.27 16.51 -10.01
C TYR A 69 -1.60 17.27 -11.28
N ILE A 70 -0.73 18.21 -11.63
CA ILE A 70 -0.80 18.94 -12.89
C ILE A 70 0.08 18.23 -13.91
N VAL A 71 -0.52 17.78 -15.00
CA VAL A 71 0.16 16.93 -15.99
C VAL A 71 0.20 17.65 -17.34
N LYS A 72 1.41 17.79 -17.87
CA LYS A 72 1.67 18.21 -19.24
C LYS A 72 2.18 16.99 -20.01
N LYS A 73 1.44 16.53 -21.01
CA LYS A 73 1.92 15.46 -21.90
C LYS A 73 3.10 15.94 -22.71
N ALA A 74 4.02 15.04 -22.99
CA ALA A 74 5.15 15.33 -23.87
C ALA A 74 4.67 15.71 -25.27
N ALA A 75 5.44 16.58 -25.92
CA ALA A 75 5.15 17.01 -27.29
C ALA A 75 5.38 15.90 -28.33
N LYS A 76 6.23 14.93 -28.01
CA LYS A 76 6.57 13.79 -28.89
C LYS A 76 6.14 12.47 -28.25
N THR A 77 5.66 11.56 -29.06
CA THR A 77 5.35 10.19 -28.63
C THR A 77 6.62 9.50 -28.09
N GLY A 78 6.48 8.81 -26.96
CA GLY A 78 7.60 8.10 -26.31
C GLY A 78 8.39 8.90 -25.27
N GLN A 79 8.14 10.19 -25.13
CA GLN A 79 8.68 10.96 -24.00
C GLN A 79 7.74 10.94 -22.79
N PRO A 80 8.26 10.93 -21.55
CA PRO A 80 7.43 10.95 -20.36
C PRO A 80 6.67 12.28 -20.22
N ALA A 81 5.48 12.22 -19.62
CA ALA A 81 4.75 13.40 -19.23
C ALA A 81 5.46 14.12 -18.07
N THR A 82 5.40 15.46 -18.06
CA THR A 82 5.83 16.22 -16.88
C THR A 82 4.69 16.30 -15.89
N ILE A 83 4.94 15.93 -14.64
CA ILE A 83 3.96 15.84 -13.56
C ILE A 83 4.42 16.74 -12.41
N VAL A 84 3.57 17.66 -11.98
CA VAL A 84 3.85 18.55 -10.84
C VAL A 84 2.78 18.32 -9.77
N PRO A 85 3.14 17.83 -8.57
CA PRO A 85 2.21 17.75 -7.45
C PRO A 85 1.91 19.15 -6.92
N ILE A 86 0.68 19.37 -6.48
CA ILE A 86 0.23 20.63 -5.86
C ILE A 86 -0.70 20.32 -4.67
N VAL A 87 -0.75 21.26 -3.73
CA VAL A 87 -1.83 21.31 -2.73
C VAL A 87 -2.83 22.40 -3.16
N ALA A 88 -4.09 22.04 -3.33
CA ALA A 88 -5.16 22.98 -3.69
C ALA A 88 -5.65 23.72 -2.44
N ASP A 89 -5.00 24.84 -2.10
CA ASP A 89 -5.25 25.62 -0.87
C ASP A 89 -5.27 27.13 -1.10
N GLY A 90 -5.37 27.59 -2.37
CA GLY A 90 -5.36 29.01 -2.72
C GLY A 90 -4.83 29.28 -4.12
N ASN A 91 -4.06 30.34 -4.30
CA ASN A 91 -3.46 30.71 -5.58
C ASN A 91 -2.13 29.98 -5.79
N VAL A 92 -2.14 28.93 -6.60
CA VAL A 92 -0.98 28.07 -6.89
C VAL A 92 -0.39 28.41 -8.25
N VAL A 93 0.93 28.48 -8.32
CA VAL A 93 1.69 28.66 -9.57
C VAL A 93 2.51 27.40 -9.83
N VAL A 94 2.38 26.84 -11.02
CA VAL A 94 3.11 25.63 -11.46
C VAL A 94 4.22 26.03 -12.42
N ASP A 95 5.43 25.58 -12.11
CA ASP A 95 6.59 25.66 -12.99
C ASP A 95 6.98 24.28 -13.52
N PHE A 96 6.74 24.06 -14.81
CA PHE A 96 7.11 22.81 -15.48
C PHE A 96 8.60 22.67 -15.79
N THR A 97 9.40 23.72 -15.62
CA THR A 97 10.86 23.66 -15.83
C THR A 97 11.55 23.06 -14.61
N THR A 98 11.11 23.47 -13.43
CA THR A 98 11.62 22.96 -12.15
C THR A 98 10.80 21.79 -11.61
N GLU A 99 9.64 21.54 -12.21
CA GLU A 99 8.64 20.53 -11.80
C GLU A 99 8.12 20.77 -10.37
N THR A 100 7.96 22.05 -10.00
CA THR A 100 7.57 22.44 -8.65
C THR A 100 6.40 23.40 -8.61
N PRO A 101 5.57 23.36 -7.53
CA PRO A 101 4.54 24.36 -7.25
C PRO A 101 5.11 25.52 -6.41
N SER A 102 4.33 26.62 -6.32
CA SER A 102 4.56 27.74 -5.40
C SER A 102 3.31 28.59 -5.23
N GLY A 103 3.36 29.63 -4.40
CA GLY A 103 2.34 30.67 -4.27
C GLY A 103 1.42 30.54 -3.05
N THR A 104 1.52 29.44 -2.30
CA THR A 104 0.89 29.28 -0.98
C THR A 104 1.89 28.64 -0.01
N ALA A 105 1.67 28.76 1.29
CA ALA A 105 2.58 28.21 2.29
C ALA A 105 2.77 26.69 2.15
N GLU A 106 1.71 25.94 1.82
CA GLU A 106 1.79 24.48 1.60
C GLU A 106 2.60 24.18 0.31
N ASN A 107 2.38 24.91 -0.77
CA ASN A 107 3.07 24.68 -2.04
C ASN A 107 4.53 25.15 -2.03
N ASP A 108 4.85 26.23 -1.32
CA ASP A 108 6.23 26.66 -1.13
C ASP A 108 7.02 25.66 -0.26
N ALA A 109 6.38 25.09 0.77
CA ALA A 109 6.95 24.00 1.57
C ALA A 109 7.10 22.70 0.77
N LEU A 110 6.12 22.34 -0.07
CA LEU A 110 6.21 21.20 -0.98
C LEU A 110 7.39 21.37 -1.96
N LYS A 111 7.55 22.55 -2.54
CA LYS A 111 8.70 22.86 -3.39
C LYS A 111 10.02 22.66 -2.66
N ALA A 112 10.17 23.18 -1.44
CA ALA A 112 11.37 23.00 -0.65
C ALA A 112 11.66 21.53 -0.36
N ALA A 113 10.63 20.75 0.01
CA ALA A 113 10.75 19.32 0.28
C ALA A 113 11.13 18.52 -0.98
N LEU A 114 10.52 18.81 -2.14
CA LEU A 114 10.89 18.19 -3.42
C LEU A 114 12.36 18.47 -3.79
N MET A 115 12.83 19.70 -3.56
CA MET A 115 14.24 20.05 -3.79
C MET A 115 15.18 19.37 -2.81
N GLN A 116 14.77 19.17 -1.56
CA GLN A 116 15.53 18.43 -0.55
C GLN A 116 15.68 16.94 -0.90
N VAL A 117 14.62 16.29 -1.40
CA VAL A 117 14.64 14.86 -1.76
C VAL A 117 15.31 14.60 -3.12
N LYS A 118 15.31 15.59 -4.02
CA LYS A 118 15.82 15.46 -5.39
C LYS A 118 17.23 14.85 -5.51
N PRO A 119 18.26 15.23 -4.73
CA PRO A 119 19.58 14.62 -4.80
C PRO A 119 19.56 13.11 -4.48
N TYR A 120 18.77 12.68 -3.50
CA TYR A 120 18.63 11.27 -3.13
C TYR A 120 17.95 10.48 -4.24
N ALA A 121 16.86 11.01 -4.80
CA ALA A 121 16.17 10.39 -5.94
C ALA A 121 17.07 10.29 -7.18
N GLN A 122 17.95 11.28 -7.40
CA GLN A 122 18.95 11.22 -8.47
C GLN A 122 20.02 10.18 -8.20
N GLY A 123 20.48 10.04 -6.95
CA GLY A 123 21.40 8.99 -6.52
C GLY A 123 20.83 7.59 -6.81
N LEU A 124 19.57 7.34 -6.41
CA LEU A 124 18.89 6.08 -6.66
C LEU A 124 18.78 5.77 -8.16
N ARG A 125 18.33 6.74 -8.97
CA ARG A 125 18.25 6.60 -10.43
C ARG A 125 19.61 6.33 -11.10
N ALA A 126 20.70 6.88 -10.54
CA ALA A 126 22.04 6.61 -11.07
C ALA A 126 22.45 5.15 -10.87
N VAL A 127 22.02 4.53 -9.77
CA VAL A 127 22.24 3.09 -9.54
C VAL A 127 21.32 2.25 -10.42
N GLU A 128 20.03 2.60 -10.52
CA GLU A 128 19.09 1.94 -11.43
C GLU A 128 19.61 1.92 -12.87
N LYS A 129 20.16 3.03 -13.32
CA LYS A 129 20.77 3.12 -14.64
C LYS A 129 21.96 2.18 -14.82
N GLN A 130 22.76 1.93 -13.78
CA GLN A 130 23.85 0.96 -13.87
C GLN A 130 23.32 -0.47 -14.06
N PHE A 131 22.19 -0.84 -13.42
CA PHE A 131 21.53 -2.12 -13.69
C PHE A 131 21.05 -2.22 -15.15
N GLU A 132 20.38 -1.17 -15.67
CA GLU A 132 19.93 -1.12 -17.06
C GLU A 132 21.09 -1.22 -18.04
N ASP A 133 22.19 -0.49 -17.83
CA ASP A 133 23.37 -0.51 -18.67
C ASP A 133 24.04 -1.90 -18.64
N LEU A 134 24.01 -2.59 -17.52
CA LEU A 134 24.52 -3.94 -17.36
C LEU A 134 23.70 -4.96 -18.15
N GLU A 135 22.35 -4.92 -18.03
CA GLU A 135 21.44 -5.75 -18.83
C GLU A 135 21.63 -5.51 -20.34
N LEU A 136 21.72 -4.24 -20.76
CA LEU A 136 21.90 -3.87 -22.17
C LEU A 136 23.27 -4.28 -22.73
N SER A 137 24.28 -4.44 -21.88
CA SER A 137 25.62 -4.87 -22.31
C SER A 137 25.68 -6.30 -22.86
N GLY A 138 24.69 -7.13 -22.51
CA GLY A 138 24.65 -8.55 -22.87
C GLY A 138 25.74 -9.38 -22.19
N LYS A 139 26.51 -8.82 -21.25
CA LYS A 139 27.52 -9.54 -20.48
C LYS A 139 26.87 -10.11 -19.22
N GLU A 140 27.18 -11.35 -18.87
CA GLU A 140 26.84 -11.87 -17.55
C GLU A 140 27.70 -11.17 -16.48
N PRO A 141 27.09 -10.44 -15.53
CA PRO A 141 27.81 -9.81 -14.45
C PRO A 141 28.35 -10.87 -13.48
N SER A 142 29.46 -10.58 -12.83
CA SER A 142 29.94 -11.40 -11.72
C SER A 142 29.05 -11.23 -10.49
N GLU A 143 29.03 -12.23 -9.62
CA GLU A 143 28.29 -12.18 -8.36
C GLU A 143 28.72 -10.99 -7.48
N ASP A 144 30.03 -10.68 -7.49
CA ASP A 144 30.59 -9.53 -6.76
C ASP A 144 30.11 -8.17 -7.33
N GLU A 145 29.96 -8.04 -8.64
CA GLU A 145 29.40 -6.83 -9.28
C GLU A 145 27.91 -6.66 -8.94
N LEU A 146 27.13 -7.74 -8.98
CA LEU A 146 25.72 -7.71 -8.60
C LEU A 146 25.53 -7.35 -7.12
N THR A 147 26.33 -7.94 -6.23
CA THR A 147 26.29 -7.65 -4.79
C THR A 147 26.59 -6.19 -4.52
N LYS A 148 27.68 -5.64 -5.08
CA LYS A 148 28.04 -4.21 -4.90
C LYS A 148 26.95 -3.27 -5.43
N LEU A 149 26.31 -3.63 -6.52
CA LEU A 149 25.26 -2.81 -7.09
C LEU A 149 23.98 -2.87 -6.25
N ALA A 150 23.64 -4.05 -5.71
CA ALA A 150 22.54 -4.23 -4.78
C ALA A 150 22.75 -3.42 -3.48
N ASP A 151 23.94 -3.53 -2.88
CA ASP A 151 24.31 -2.75 -1.68
C ASP A 151 24.20 -1.24 -1.93
N SER A 152 24.67 -0.78 -3.10
CA SER A 152 24.58 0.64 -3.50
C SER A 152 23.13 1.10 -3.67
N TYR A 153 22.27 0.23 -4.21
CA TYR A 153 20.83 0.50 -4.36
C TYR A 153 20.15 0.60 -2.99
N GLU A 154 20.37 -0.37 -2.12
CA GLU A 154 19.80 -0.39 -0.76
C GLU A 154 20.22 0.84 0.03
N GLN A 155 21.50 1.21 -0.03
CA GLN A 155 22.02 2.41 0.66
C GLN A 155 21.38 3.70 0.10
N ALA A 156 21.31 3.84 -1.22
CA ALA A 156 20.68 5.02 -1.84
C ALA A 156 19.19 5.12 -1.51
N GLN A 157 18.49 3.97 -1.51
CA GLN A 157 17.08 3.89 -1.14
C GLN A 157 16.87 4.25 0.34
N ALA A 158 17.68 3.72 1.25
CA ALA A 158 17.60 4.00 2.67
C ALA A 158 17.74 5.50 2.97
N LEU A 159 18.74 6.17 2.37
CA LEU A 159 18.96 7.62 2.54
C LEU A 159 17.76 8.44 2.03
N MET A 160 17.18 8.04 0.91
CA MET A 160 15.99 8.71 0.37
C MET A 160 14.79 8.55 1.30
N ILE A 161 14.54 7.34 1.81
CA ILE A 161 13.41 7.06 2.70
C ILE A 161 13.59 7.76 4.05
N GLU A 162 14.81 7.81 4.59
CA GLU A 162 15.11 8.56 5.81
C GLU A 162 14.76 10.06 5.64
N ALA A 163 15.18 10.67 4.52
CA ALA A 163 14.86 12.06 4.22
C ALA A 163 13.33 12.29 4.09
N VAL A 164 12.62 11.38 3.41
CA VAL A 164 11.15 11.43 3.28
C VAL A 164 10.48 11.29 4.64
N ALA A 165 10.86 10.31 5.43
CA ALA A 165 10.29 10.10 6.77
C ALA A 165 10.55 11.31 7.69
N ALA A 166 11.72 11.93 7.62
CA ALA A 166 12.04 13.15 8.35
C ALA A 166 11.17 14.34 7.94
N ILE A 167 10.91 14.52 6.64
CA ILE A 167 9.99 15.54 6.13
C ILE A 167 8.58 15.32 6.72
N CYS A 168 8.06 14.11 6.65
CA CYS A 168 6.74 13.78 7.19
C CYS A 168 6.68 14.01 8.71
N LYS A 169 7.68 13.52 9.46
CA LYS A 169 7.75 13.64 10.92
C LYS A 169 7.79 15.09 11.39
N ASN A 170 8.52 15.96 10.69
CA ASN A 170 8.69 17.36 11.06
C ASN A 170 7.52 18.27 10.60
N ASN A 171 6.56 17.72 9.85
CA ASN A 171 5.46 18.48 9.25
C ASN A 171 4.09 17.78 9.42
N MET A 172 3.85 17.23 10.62
CA MET A 172 2.62 16.51 10.95
C MET A 172 1.36 17.39 10.84
N ASP A 173 1.52 18.71 10.97
CA ASP A 173 0.45 19.72 10.88
C ASP A 173 0.22 20.24 9.45
N LYS A 174 0.93 19.72 8.45
CA LYS A 174 0.87 20.14 7.04
C LYS A 174 0.19 19.08 6.17
N THR A 175 -0.33 19.52 5.02
CA THR A 175 -0.98 18.64 4.02
C THR A 175 0.00 18.13 2.96
N TYR A 176 0.99 18.94 2.57
CA TYR A 176 1.90 18.60 1.48
C TYR A 176 2.67 17.28 1.63
N PRO A 177 2.98 16.75 2.85
CA PRO A 177 3.65 15.47 2.97
C PRO A 177 2.81 14.28 2.44
N ALA A 178 1.51 14.49 2.18
CA ALA A 178 0.66 13.50 1.52
C ALA A 178 1.26 12.99 0.20
N TYR A 179 1.95 13.85 -0.55
CA TYR A 179 2.68 13.47 -1.75
C TYR A 179 3.69 12.33 -1.47
N PHE A 180 4.50 12.50 -0.47
CA PHE A 180 5.53 11.53 -0.10
C PHE A 180 4.93 10.24 0.47
N ILE A 181 3.84 10.34 1.22
CA ILE A 181 3.14 9.15 1.73
C ILE A 181 2.63 8.30 0.57
N ILE A 182 2.01 8.91 -0.45
CA ILE A 182 1.46 8.17 -1.60
C ILE A 182 2.57 7.46 -2.39
N ASP A 183 3.68 8.13 -2.61
CA ASP A 183 4.75 7.60 -3.46
C ASP A 183 5.67 6.60 -2.71
N TYR A 184 5.80 6.74 -1.37
CA TYR A 184 6.82 6.01 -0.61
C TYR A 184 6.30 5.18 0.57
N TYR A 185 4.98 5.09 0.82
CA TYR A 185 4.45 4.36 1.98
C TYR A 185 4.91 2.89 2.05
N SER A 186 5.11 2.23 0.92
CA SER A 186 5.55 0.83 0.87
C SER A 186 7.01 0.63 1.31
N LEU A 187 7.79 1.70 1.36
CA LEU A 187 9.20 1.71 1.76
C LEU A 187 9.39 2.29 3.17
N ILE A 188 8.40 3.01 3.70
CA ILE A 188 8.42 3.54 5.06
C ILE A 188 8.05 2.42 6.03
N GLU A 189 8.81 2.27 7.12
CA GLU A 189 8.54 1.27 8.13
C GLU A 189 7.13 1.39 8.74
N LYS A 190 6.44 0.27 8.90
CA LYS A 190 5.08 0.22 9.45
C LYS A 190 4.92 0.99 10.77
N PRO A 191 5.83 0.88 11.77
CA PRO A 191 5.71 1.64 13.02
C PRO A 191 5.64 3.15 12.81
N THR A 192 6.40 3.68 11.84
CA THR A 192 6.39 5.10 11.48
C THR A 192 5.06 5.51 10.83
N LEU A 193 4.54 4.68 9.91
CA LEU A 193 3.24 4.91 9.29
C LEU A 193 2.10 4.84 10.32
N TYR A 194 2.16 3.87 11.24
CA TYR A 194 1.18 3.75 12.34
C TYR A 194 1.16 5.00 13.20
N LYS A 195 2.34 5.53 13.54
CA LYS A 195 2.45 6.78 14.31
C LYS A 195 1.78 7.94 13.57
N PHE A 196 2.05 8.13 12.28
CA PHE A 196 1.40 9.19 11.49
C PHE A 196 -0.12 9.05 11.46
N TYR A 197 -0.62 7.82 11.32
CA TYR A 197 -2.04 7.53 11.32
C TYR A 197 -2.68 7.77 12.70
N ASP A 198 -2.09 7.25 13.78
CA ASP A 198 -2.63 7.31 15.14
C ASP A 198 -2.61 8.73 15.72
N GLU A 199 -1.55 9.50 15.42
CA GLU A 199 -1.43 10.91 15.79
C GLU A 199 -2.25 11.84 14.88
N LYS A 200 -2.98 11.28 13.90
CA LYS A 200 -3.86 12.00 12.97
C LYS A 200 -3.12 13.09 12.21
N ALA A 201 -1.91 12.78 11.70
CA ALA A 201 -1.16 13.71 10.89
C ALA A 201 -2.04 14.31 9.79
N LYS A 202 -1.94 15.61 9.57
CA LYS A 202 -2.82 16.33 8.66
C LYS A 202 -2.72 15.78 7.23
N PHE A 203 -1.54 15.33 6.80
CA PHE A 203 -1.32 14.72 5.49
C PHE A 203 -1.96 13.32 5.32
N MET A 204 -2.47 12.70 6.40
CA MET A 204 -3.25 11.47 6.32
C MET A 204 -4.76 11.72 6.12
N GLN A 205 -5.21 12.99 6.10
CA GLN A 205 -6.61 13.37 5.96
C GLN A 205 -7.08 13.57 4.49
N PRO A 206 -6.24 13.97 3.51
CA PRO A 206 -6.64 14.10 2.13
C PRO A 206 -7.21 12.81 1.54
N SER A 207 -8.16 12.94 0.61
CA SER A 207 -8.73 11.80 -0.12
C SER A 207 -7.66 10.97 -0.83
N ALA A 208 -6.57 11.62 -1.27
CA ALA A 208 -5.44 10.99 -1.94
C ALA A 208 -4.68 9.96 -1.07
N THR A 209 -4.67 10.10 0.26
CA THR A 209 -4.03 9.17 1.21
C THR A 209 -4.99 8.16 1.83
N SER A 210 -6.28 8.24 1.51
CA SER A 210 -7.32 7.39 2.12
C SER A 210 -7.02 5.89 1.97
N HIS A 211 -6.46 5.49 0.83
CA HIS A 211 -6.09 4.11 0.58
C HIS A 211 -4.93 3.64 1.49
N VAL A 212 -3.95 4.51 1.77
CA VAL A 212 -2.85 4.19 2.71
C VAL A 212 -3.41 4.02 4.12
N SER A 213 -4.34 4.88 4.52
CA SER A 213 -5.05 4.76 5.80
C SER A 213 -5.80 3.43 5.91
N GLN A 214 -6.48 2.99 4.84
CA GLN A 214 -7.16 1.68 4.81
C GLN A 214 -6.17 0.51 4.90
N LEU A 215 -5.02 0.61 4.23
CA LEU A 215 -3.96 -0.41 4.36
C LEU A 215 -3.45 -0.50 5.79
N ILE A 216 -3.17 0.64 6.44
CA ILE A 216 -2.72 0.69 7.84
C ILE A 216 -3.74 0.03 8.77
N GLU A 217 -5.03 0.33 8.59
CA GLU A 217 -6.08 -0.33 9.36
C GLU A 217 -6.10 -1.85 9.15
N GLY A 218 -5.94 -2.30 7.91
CA GLY A 218 -5.85 -3.71 7.59
C GLY A 218 -4.61 -4.37 8.18
N TRP A 219 -3.46 -3.72 8.11
CA TRP A 219 -2.22 -4.22 8.72
C TRP A 219 -2.35 -4.35 10.24
N LYS A 220 -2.94 -3.37 10.91
CA LYS A 220 -3.19 -3.42 12.36
C LYS A 220 -4.11 -4.60 12.75
N ARG A 221 -5.12 -4.93 11.90
CA ARG A 221 -5.99 -6.08 12.15
C ARG A 221 -5.28 -7.42 12.05
N ARG A 222 -4.18 -7.51 11.31
CA ARG A 222 -3.42 -8.74 11.14
C ARG A 222 -2.13 -8.82 11.96
N GLU A 223 -1.87 -7.84 12.84
CA GLU A 223 -0.72 -7.90 13.75
C GLU A 223 -0.78 -9.14 14.64
N PRO A 224 0.37 -9.78 14.95
CA PRO A 224 0.42 -10.87 15.90
C PRO A 224 -0.22 -10.51 17.24
N GLY A 225 -1.04 -11.43 17.77
CA GLY A 225 -1.83 -11.20 18.97
C GLY A 225 -3.26 -10.74 18.73
N GLN A 226 -3.60 -10.24 17.54
CA GLN A 226 -4.97 -9.87 17.18
C GLN A 226 -5.82 -11.15 16.94
N THR A 227 -7.10 -11.07 17.26
CA THR A 227 -8.06 -12.07 16.82
C THR A 227 -8.37 -11.88 15.34
N PHE A 228 -8.46 -12.98 14.59
CA PHE A 228 -8.81 -12.88 13.18
C PHE A 228 -10.16 -12.17 12.99
N THR A 229 -10.30 -11.47 11.88
CA THR A 229 -11.56 -10.82 11.50
C THR A 229 -12.25 -11.67 10.44
N ASP A 230 -13.48 -12.06 10.69
CA ASP A 230 -14.24 -12.95 9.82
C ASP A 230 -14.66 -12.28 8.50
N PHE A 231 -14.74 -13.08 7.46
CA PHE A 231 -15.29 -12.70 6.15
C PHE A 231 -15.88 -13.93 5.47
N GLU A 232 -16.70 -13.72 4.44
CA GLU A 232 -17.33 -14.79 3.69
C GLU A 232 -17.00 -14.70 2.20
N MET A 233 -16.78 -15.90 1.58
CA MET A 233 -16.52 -16.09 0.16
C MET A 233 -17.16 -17.40 -0.31
N GLU A 234 -17.15 -17.67 -1.61
CA GLU A 234 -17.61 -18.93 -2.15
C GLU A 234 -16.50 -19.99 -2.17
N ASP A 235 -16.86 -21.23 -1.87
CA ASP A 235 -16.02 -22.39 -2.09
C ASP A 235 -16.07 -22.87 -3.56
N LEU A 236 -15.38 -23.97 -3.86
CA LEU A 236 -15.32 -24.53 -5.23
C LEU A 236 -16.70 -24.94 -5.76
N SER A 237 -17.63 -25.30 -4.89
CA SER A 237 -19.00 -25.66 -5.23
C SER A 237 -19.91 -24.44 -5.44
N GLY A 238 -19.48 -23.25 -5.07
CA GLY A 238 -20.27 -22.03 -5.04
C GLY A 238 -21.06 -21.82 -3.74
N ALA A 239 -20.81 -22.64 -2.72
CA ALA A 239 -21.41 -22.45 -1.40
C ALA A 239 -20.67 -21.35 -0.63
N THR A 240 -21.43 -20.46 0.01
CA THR A 240 -20.86 -19.44 0.90
C THR A 240 -20.21 -20.09 2.11
N ARG A 241 -18.97 -19.72 2.39
CA ARG A 241 -18.16 -20.12 3.54
C ARG A 241 -17.64 -18.89 4.25
N LYS A 242 -17.53 -19.00 5.56
CA LYS A 242 -16.89 -18.02 6.42
C LYS A 242 -15.49 -18.48 6.78
N LEU A 243 -14.56 -17.55 6.99
CA LEU A 243 -13.24 -17.90 7.50
C LEU A 243 -13.36 -18.61 8.85
N SER A 244 -14.33 -18.21 9.68
CA SER A 244 -14.67 -18.86 10.96
C SER A 244 -15.17 -20.30 10.84
N ASP A 245 -15.49 -20.81 9.65
CA ASP A 245 -15.79 -22.23 9.45
C ASP A 245 -14.53 -23.10 9.61
N TYR A 246 -13.35 -22.51 9.41
CA TYR A 246 -12.06 -23.21 9.39
C TYR A 246 -11.15 -22.82 10.56
N VAL A 247 -11.21 -21.55 11.01
CA VAL A 247 -10.32 -20.96 12.00
C VAL A 247 -10.94 -20.93 13.39
N GLY A 248 -10.12 -21.05 14.45
CA GLY A 248 -10.60 -21.05 15.84
C GLY A 248 -11.36 -22.31 16.23
N LYS A 249 -11.04 -23.45 15.60
CA LYS A 249 -11.69 -24.77 15.81
C LYS A 249 -10.76 -25.77 16.48
N GLY A 250 -9.70 -25.33 17.12
CA GLY A 250 -8.76 -26.20 17.80
C GLY A 250 -7.52 -26.58 16.98
N ASN A 251 -7.44 -26.13 15.73
CA ASN A 251 -6.30 -26.35 14.83
C ASN A 251 -5.50 -25.05 14.61
N TYR A 252 -4.21 -25.18 14.31
CA TYR A 252 -3.45 -24.12 13.69
C TYR A 252 -3.82 -24.03 12.21
N VAL A 253 -4.09 -22.84 11.71
CA VAL A 253 -4.52 -22.64 10.33
C VAL A 253 -3.64 -21.59 9.64
N LEU A 254 -3.07 -21.98 8.50
CA LEU A 254 -2.44 -21.05 7.58
C LEU A 254 -3.50 -20.51 6.60
N VAL A 255 -3.81 -19.24 6.67
CA VAL A 255 -4.60 -18.55 5.64
C VAL A 255 -3.62 -18.03 4.59
N ASP A 256 -3.67 -18.64 3.39
CA ASP A 256 -2.78 -18.33 2.27
C ASP A 256 -3.52 -17.48 1.23
N PHE A 257 -3.12 -16.21 1.09
CA PHE A 257 -3.61 -15.30 0.07
C PHE A 257 -2.80 -15.46 -1.21
N TRP A 258 -3.44 -15.98 -2.24
CA TRP A 258 -2.78 -16.36 -3.48
C TRP A 258 -3.62 -16.07 -4.73
N ALA A 259 -3.10 -16.38 -5.93
CA ALA A 259 -3.87 -16.42 -7.16
C ALA A 259 -3.25 -17.39 -8.17
N SER A 260 -4.06 -17.88 -9.10
CA SER A 260 -3.60 -18.82 -10.15
C SER A 260 -2.53 -18.19 -11.07
N TRP A 261 -2.58 -16.90 -11.29
CA TRP A 261 -1.64 -16.12 -12.10
C TRP A 261 -0.39 -15.68 -11.32
N CYS A 262 -0.36 -15.83 -10.00
CA CYS A 262 0.76 -15.42 -9.15
C CYS A 262 1.91 -16.44 -9.24
N GLY A 263 2.97 -16.09 -9.94
CA GLY A 263 4.16 -16.93 -10.11
C GLY A 263 4.85 -17.28 -8.79
N PRO A 264 5.18 -16.30 -7.93
CA PRO A 264 5.76 -16.55 -6.61
C PRO A 264 4.90 -17.46 -5.73
N CYS A 265 3.56 -17.24 -5.68
CA CYS A 265 2.65 -18.09 -4.91
C CYS A 265 2.72 -19.54 -5.37
N ARG A 266 2.75 -19.78 -6.67
CA ARG A 266 2.85 -21.14 -7.23
C ARG A 266 4.17 -21.82 -6.93
N ARG A 267 5.26 -21.06 -6.73
CA ARG A 267 6.56 -21.63 -6.29
C ARG A 267 6.55 -21.99 -4.82
N GLU A 268 5.77 -21.30 -3.99
CA GLU A 268 5.64 -21.57 -2.56
C GLU A 268 4.73 -22.78 -2.24
N ILE A 269 3.72 -23.05 -3.05
CA ILE A 269 2.75 -24.14 -2.84
C ILE A 269 3.38 -25.51 -2.54
N PRO A 270 4.45 -25.97 -3.23
CA PRO A 270 5.09 -27.25 -2.89
C PRO A 270 5.60 -27.30 -1.44
N ASN A 271 6.15 -26.22 -0.92
CA ASN A 271 6.60 -26.09 0.46
C ASN A 271 5.41 -26.17 1.43
N VAL A 272 4.37 -25.37 1.20
CA VAL A 272 3.13 -25.41 2.01
C VAL A 272 2.51 -26.80 2.01
N LYS A 273 2.53 -27.50 0.86
CA LYS A 273 2.01 -28.86 0.75
C LYS A 273 2.82 -29.86 1.56
N ALA A 274 4.15 -29.80 1.53
CA ALA A 274 5.00 -30.65 2.34
C ALA A 274 4.74 -30.46 3.85
N LEU A 275 4.55 -29.22 4.29
CA LEU A 275 4.20 -28.89 5.67
C LEU A 275 2.78 -29.35 6.03
N TYR A 276 1.82 -29.21 5.12
CA TYR A 276 0.48 -29.75 5.30
C TYR A 276 0.53 -31.29 5.48
N ASP A 277 1.21 -32.01 4.58
CA ASP A 277 1.32 -33.47 4.67
C ASP A 277 2.02 -33.91 5.97
N LYS A 278 2.99 -33.13 6.48
CA LYS A 278 3.72 -33.41 7.73
C LYS A 278 2.87 -33.19 8.99
N TYR A 279 2.08 -32.12 9.04
CA TYR A 279 1.45 -31.64 10.28
C TYR A 279 -0.08 -31.73 10.31
N HIS A 280 -0.75 -32.03 9.19
CA HIS A 280 -2.21 -32.05 9.14
C HIS A 280 -2.83 -33.05 10.17
N ALA A 281 -2.27 -34.25 10.30
CA ALA A 281 -2.71 -35.22 11.29
C ALA A 281 -2.50 -34.77 12.75
N GLN A 282 -1.68 -33.74 12.96
CA GLN A 282 -1.38 -33.15 14.27
C GLN A 282 -2.17 -31.87 14.55
N GLY A 283 -3.11 -31.49 13.64
CA GLY A 283 -3.96 -30.32 13.82
C GLY A 283 -3.45 -29.05 13.11
N PHE A 284 -2.73 -29.20 11.99
CA PHE A 284 -2.44 -28.10 11.07
C PHE A 284 -3.38 -28.14 9.87
N ASP A 285 -3.92 -27.01 9.48
CA ASP A 285 -4.75 -26.90 8.27
C ASP A 285 -4.36 -25.66 7.45
N VAL A 286 -4.84 -25.61 6.21
CA VAL A 286 -4.62 -24.48 5.28
C VAL A 286 -5.94 -24.05 4.68
N VAL A 287 -6.12 -22.73 4.51
CA VAL A 287 -7.23 -22.14 3.77
C VAL A 287 -6.66 -21.23 2.69
N GLY A 288 -6.78 -21.62 1.43
CA GLY A 288 -6.41 -20.79 0.29
C GLY A 288 -7.48 -19.76 0.01
N VAL A 289 -7.11 -18.48 0.08
CA VAL A 289 -7.96 -17.33 -0.26
C VAL A 289 -7.50 -16.74 -1.58
N SER A 290 -8.25 -16.99 -2.65
CA SER A 290 -7.80 -16.62 -3.99
C SER A 290 -8.22 -15.20 -4.38
N PHE A 291 -7.27 -14.48 -4.99
CA PHE A 291 -7.46 -13.18 -5.66
C PHE A 291 -7.58 -13.31 -7.18
N ASP A 292 -8.09 -14.45 -7.65
CA ASP A 292 -8.51 -14.58 -9.05
C ASP A 292 -9.76 -13.73 -9.34
N SER A 293 -9.89 -13.25 -10.56
CA SER A 293 -11.09 -12.58 -11.07
C SER A 293 -11.93 -13.48 -11.99
N ASP A 294 -11.43 -14.68 -12.28
CA ASP A 294 -12.07 -15.67 -13.14
C ASP A 294 -12.04 -17.06 -12.47
N LYS A 295 -13.19 -17.72 -12.42
CA LYS A 295 -13.35 -19.02 -11.77
C LYS A 295 -12.60 -20.14 -12.49
N ALA A 296 -12.54 -20.12 -13.82
CA ALA A 296 -11.97 -21.22 -14.58
C ALA A 296 -10.43 -21.38 -14.39
N PRO A 297 -9.61 -20.32 -14.48
CA PRO A 297 -8.18 -20.38 -14.14
C PRO A 297 -7.92 -20.83 -12.70
N TRP A 298 -8.71 -20.31 -11.73
CA TRP A 298 -8.61 -20.68 -10.33
C TRP A 298 -8.82 -22.19 -10.11
N LEU A 299 -9.96 -22.75 -10.62
CA LEU A 299 -10.25 -24.18 -10.51
C LEU A 299 -9.19 -25.04 -11.20
N ASN A 300 -8.72 -24.61 -12.38
CA ASN A 300 -7.66 -25.31 -13.10
C ASN A 300 -6.36 -25.35 -12.31
N ALA A 301 -5.97 -24.24 -11.67
CA ALA A 301 -4.77 -24.18 -10.87
C ALA A 301 -4.84 -25.11 -9.65
N ILE A 302 -5.96 -25.12 -8.91
CA ILE A 302 -6.21 -26.02 -7.77
C ILE A 302 -6.07 -27.48 -8.20
N LYS A 303 -6.75 -27.85 -9.30
CA LYS A 303 -6.70 -29.22 -9.85
C LYS A 303 -5.28 -29.60 -10.30
N LYS A 304 -4.60 -28.72 -11.03
CA LYS A 304 -3.26 -28.99 -11.58
C LYS A 304 -2.21 -29.16 -10.50
N MET A 305 -2.28 -28.37 -9.42
CA MET A 305 -1.36 -28.43 -8.29
C MET A 305 -1.80 -29.42 -7.22
N ASN A 306 -2.98 -30.03 -7.38
CA ASN A 306 -3.55 -31.00 -6.43
C ASN A 306 -3.55 -30.46 -5.01
N LEU A 307 -4.19 -29.29 -4.78
CA LEU A 307 -4.28 -28.65 -3.47
C LEU A 307 -5.26 -29.42 -2.59
N PRO A 308 -4.82 -29.99 -1.45
CA PRO A 308 -5.67 -30.86 -0.62
C PRO A 308 -6.57 -30.10 0.35
N TRP A 309 -6.34 -28.79 0.54
CA TRP A 309 -7.01 -27.95 1.53
C TRP A 309 -8.17 -27.13 0.96
N HIS A 310 -8.89 -26.46 1.86
CA HIS A 310 -10.02 -25.60 1.50
C HIS A 310 -9.58 -24.39 0.70
N ASN A 311 -10.32 -24.07 -0.35
CA ASN A 311 -10.07 -22.90 -1.18
C ASN A 311 -11.37 -22.11 -1.34
N ILE A 312 -11.28 -20.80 -1.10
CA ILE A 312 -12.39 -19.84 -1.21
C ILE A 312 -11.98 -18.61 -2.00
N SER A 313 -12.96 -17.98 -2.68
CA SER A 313 -12.75 -16.75 -3.45
C SER A 313 -14.04 -15.95 -3.60
N ASP A 314 -13.95 -14.63 -3.69
CA ASP A 314 -15.05 -13.77 -4.12
C ASP A 314 -14.93 -13.36 -5.61
N LEU A 315 -13.91 -13.85 -6.30
CA LEU A 315 -13.59 -13.61 -7.70
C LEU A 315 -13.51 -12.12 -8.06
N LYS A 316 -13.04 -11.28 -7.13
CA LYS A 316 -12.92 -9.83 -7.32
C LYS A 316 -11.48 -9.33 -7.50
N GLY A 317 -10.52 -10.24 -7.62
CA GLY A 317 -9.11 -9.88 -7.75
C GLY A 317 -8.68 -8.97 -6.59
N TRP A 318 -7.96 -7.91 -6.89
CA TRP A 318 -7.53 -6.92 -5.90
C TRP A 318 -8.65 -6.10 -5.24
N LYS A 319 -9.90 -6.21 -5.73
CA LYS A 319 -11.09 -5.64 -5.08
C LYS A 319 -11.74 -6.60 -4.09
N SER A 320 -11.06 -7.69 -3.75
CA SER A 320 -11.52 -8.67 -2.77
C SER A 320 -11.74 -8.04 -1.40
N LYS A 321 -12.82 -8.47 -0.73
CA LYS A 321 -13.12 -8.05 0.64
C LYS A 321 -11.98 -8.41 1.61
N ALA A 322 -11.35 -9.56 1.43
CA ALA A 322 -10.23 -9.99 2.27
C ALA A 322 -9.00 -9.12 2.07
N ALA A 323 -8.71 -8.67 0.83
CA ALA A 323 -7.61 -7.75 0.56
C ALA A 323 -7.80 -6.43 1.32
N ALA A 324 -8.99 -5.83 1.23
CA ALA A 324 -9.30 -4.59 1.95
C ALA A 324 -9.30 -4.78 3.47
N LEU A 325 -9.84 -5.91 3.97
CA LEU A 325 -9.97 -6.19 5.39
C LEU A 325 -8.62 -6.32 6.09
N TYR A 326 -7.68 -7.03 5.47
CA TYR A 326 -6.37 -7.32 6.04
C TYR A 326 -5.23 -6.45 5.47
N GLY A 327 -5.55 -5.48 4.61
CA GLY A 327 -4.54 -4.62 3.99
C GLY A 327 -3.57 -5.41 3.10
N ILE A 328 -4.07 -6.42 2.38
CA ILE A 328 -3.24 -7.21 1.46
C ILE A 328 -3.09 -6.42 0.15
N ASN A 329 -1.88 -6.00 -0.14
CA ASN A 329 -1.52 -5.24 -1.34
C ASN A 329 -0.49 -5.95 -2.23
N SER A 330 -0.01 -7.12 -1.81
CA SER A 330 0.86 -8.02 -2.57
C SER A 330 0.59 -9.47 -2.19
N ILE A 331 0.87 -10.40 -3.09
CA ILE A 331 0.81 -11.85 -2.86
C ILE A 331 2.09 -12.52 -3.38
N PRO A 332 2.56 -13.61 -2.74
CA PRO A 332 1.94 -14.32 -1.62
C PRO A 332 1.91 -13.50 -0.33
N SER A 333 0.90 -13.72 0.49
CA SER A 333 0.78 -13.18 1.85
C SER A 333 0.08 -14.22 2.71
N THR A 334 0.45 -14.34 3.99
CA THR A 334 -0.09 -15.38 4.86
C THR A 334 -0.46 -14.85 6.24
N LEU A 335 -1.43 -15.53 6.89
CA LEU A 335 -1.69 -15.41 8.33
C LEU A 335 -1.58 -16.80 8.94
N LEU A 336 -0.74 -16.98 9.95
CA LEU A 336 -0.74 -18.18 10.77
C LEU A 336 -1.58 -17.91 12.02
N ILE A 337 -2.63 -18.71 12.20
CA ILE A 337 -3.64 -18.50 13.25
C ILE A 337 -3.65 -19.70 14.19
N ASP A 338 -3.66 -19.42 15.49
CA ASP A 338 -3.67 -20.44 16.54
C ASP A 338 -5.04 -21.11 16.73
N PRO A 339 -5.12 -22.21 17.51
CA PRO A 339 -6.37 -22.94 17.79
C PRO A 339 -7.50 -22.09 18.40
N GLN A 340 -7.18 -20.93 19.01
CA GLN A 340 -8.12 -20.01 19.63
C GLN A 340 -8.55 -18.88 18.69
N GLY A 341 -7.99 -18.81 17.47
CA GLY A 341 -8.30 -17.79 16.48
C GLY A 341 -7.46 -16.52 16.60
N LYS A 342 -6.31 -16.58 17.30
CA LYS A 342 -5.35 -15.47 17.32
C LYS A 342 -4.33 -15.60 16.21
N ILE A 343 -4.03 -14.53 15.54
CA ILE A 343 -2.95 -14.43 14.57
C ILE A 343 -1.63 -14.46 15.35
N ILE A 344 -0.78 -15.41 15.06
CA ILE A 344 0.52 -15.59 15.75
C ILE A 344 1.70 -15.14 14.87
N ALA A 345 1.52 -15.16 13.56
CA ALA A 345 2.51 -14.64 12.60
C ALA A 345 1.84 -14.25 11.28
N THR A 346 2.52 -13.40 10.51
CA THR A 346 2.09 -12.94 9.19
C THR A 346 3.24 -13.05 8.19
N ASP A 347 2.89 -13.25 6.92
CA ASP A 347 3.80 -13.22 5.78
C ASP A 347 4.98 -14.19 5.92
N LEU A 348 4.77 -15.34 6.60
CA LEU A 348 5.75 -16.43 6.68
C LEU A 348 5.78 -17.24 5.39
N HIS A 349 6.97 -17.49 4.86
CA HIS A 349 7.22 -18.26 3.64
C HIS A 349 8.48 -19.15 3.81
N GLY A 350 8.63 -20.16 2.95
CA GLY A 350 9.82 -21.01 2.89
C GLY A 350 10.25 -21.54 4.25
N GLU A 351 11.53 -21.36 4.56
CA GLU A 351 12.16 -21.82 5.80
C GLU A 351 11.59 -21.15 7.06
N GLU A 352 11.09 -19.92 6.97
CA GLU A 352 10.50 -19.22 8.11
C GLU A 352 9.20 -19.91 8.56
N LEU A 353 8.33 -20.27 7.60
CA LEU A 353 7.09 -21.00 7.87
C LEU A 353 7.41 -22.40 8.45
N GLU A 354 8.36 -23.11 7.87
CA GLU A 354 8.80 -24.40 8.35
C GLU A 354 9.34 -24.31 9.79
N THR A 355 10.22 -23.37 10.08
CA THR A 355 10.79 -23.14 11.41
C THR A 355 9.71 -22.85 12.46
N GLN A 356 8.73 -22.01 12.08
CA GLN A 356 7.63 -21.67 12.97
C GLN A 356 6.76 -22.90 13.31
N LEU A 357 6.41 -23.70 12.30
CA LEU A 357 5.61 -24.91 12.50
C LEU A 357 6.39 -25.99 13.27
N ASN A 358 7.67 -26.19 12.95
CA ASN A 358 8.53 -27.09 13.73
C ASN A 358 8.54 -26.69 15.22
N THR A 359 8.69 -25.38 15.50
CA THR A 359 8.68 -24.86 16.87
C THR A 359 7.35 -25.13 17.61
N ILE A 360 6.22 -25.05 16.90
CA ILE A 360 4.89 -25.28 17.44
C ILE A 360 4.71 -26.77 17.80
N TYR A 361 5.04 -27.68 16.87
CA TYR A 361 4.74 -29.10 17.00
C TYR A 361 5.80 -29.87 17.78
N GLU A 362 7.09 -29.53 17.72
CA GLU A 362 8.14 -30.13 18.53
C GLU A 362 7.99 -29.81 20.03
N LYS A 363 7.55 -28.59 20.38
CA LYS A 363 7.26 -28.27 21.79
C LYS A 363 6.05 -29.00 22.33
N SER A 364 5.07 -29.32 21.48
CA SER A 364 3.89 -30.10 21.89
C SER A 364 4.25 -31.58 22.21
N ASP A 365 5.20 -32.17 21.47
CA ASP A 365 5.66 -33.51 21.69
C ASP A 365 6.43 -33.66 23.03
N VAL A 366 7.24 -32.65 23.38
CA VAL A 366 7.96 -32.64 24.68
C VAL A 366 7.00 -32.46 25.86
N ALA A 367 5.94 -31.68 25.72
CA ALA A 367 4.93 -31.47 26.77
C ALA A 367 4.02 -32.66 26.96
N SER A 368 3.93 -33.57 25.99
CA SER A 368 3.12 -34.80 26.05
C SER A 368 3.88 -36.01 26.58
N MET A 369 5.21 -35.94 26.82
CA MET A 369 5.98 -37.00 27.39
C MET A 369 5.69 -37.12 28.91
N PRO A 370 5.23 -38.27 29.41
CA PRO A 370 5.02 -38.45 30.84
C PRO A 370 6.38 -38.35 31.57
N ASN A 371 6.41 -37.51 32.60
CA ASN A 371 7.57 -37.43 33.50
C ASN A 371 7.91 -38.85 33.99
N LYS A 372 9.09 -39.37 33.57
CA LYS A 372 9.64 -40.62 34.06
C LYS A 372 10.22 -40.46 35.45
#